data_735e7909983370a271e3ad55360f8ee4
#
_entry.id   735e7909983370a271e3ad55360f8ee4
#
_cell.length_a   1.000
_cell.length_b   1.000
_cell.length_c   1.000
_cell.angle_alpha   90.00
_cell.angle_beta   90.00
_cell.angle_gamma   90.00
#
_symmetry.space_group_name_H-M   'P 1'
#
loop_
_entity.id
_entity.type
_entity.pdbx_description
1 polymer ?
#
loop_
_entity_poly.entity_id
_entity_poly.type
_entity_poly.pdbx_seq_one_letter_code
_entity_poly.pdbx_strand_id
1 'polypeptide(L)'
;MTRVAVFSQFYHKGSEHFIEVILETLFTQNIQVCMIRELWDLLETHHISIAHADRLEIIDTPDENLDFFISVGGDGTMLKAVTYVRDLNIPVVGINTGRLGFLSTIPKEAIADQLTQLISGVYRTSERTLIQVSTQGLSNADQGWNYALNEVSINRKDSTSMIRVDVWVDEEHLNTYWSDGLIVATPTGSTGYSLSCGGPLVHPESANLLITPIAPHNLNARPLIIPDDRTVRLKVSSGATHHLMSLDSRIESIPNDSEIVLKKAPFRLKMVHLPETSFIKTLRDKLYWGEDKRN
;
A
#
# COMPACT_ATOMS: atom_id res chain seq x y z
N MET A 1 12.53 -19.01 -18.25
CA MET A 1 11.83 -19.76 -17.20
C MET A 1 11.20 -18.70 -16.30
N THR A 2 9.92 -18.77 -16.06
CA THR A 2 9.24 -17.79 -15.22
C THR A 2 9.75 -17.85 -13.77
N ARG A 3 10.07 -16.71 -13.19
CA ARG A 3 10.66 -16.56 -11.87
C ARG A 3 9.76 -15.69 -10.99
N VAL A 4 9.34 -16.20 -9.84
CA VAL A 4 8.33 -15.58 -8.98
C VAL A 4 8.85 -15.44 -7.56
N ALA A 5 8.73 -14.25 -6.95
CA ALA A 5 9.01 -14.06 -5.54
C ALA A 5 7.73 -14.20 -4.70
N VAL A 6 7.83 -14.83 -3.53
CA VAL A 6 6.74 -14.99 -2.56
C VAL A 6 7.12 -14.29 -1.25
N PHE A 7 6.21 -13.50 -0.72
CA PHE A 7 6.37 -12.72 0.50
C PHE A 7 5.12 -12.76 1.38
N SER A 8 5.32 -12.81 2.68
CA SER A 8 4.31 -12.52 3.71
C SER A 8 4.98 -11.86 4.90
N GLN A 9 4.27 -10.96 5.57
CA GLN A 9 4.79 -10.24 6.74
C GLN A 9 4.38 -10.90 8.06
N PHE A 10 3.26 -11.61 8.08
CA PHE A 10 2.70 -12.16 9.31
C PHE A 10 2.38 -13.64 9.15
N TYR A 11 2.65 -14.39 10.20
CA TYR A 11 2.20 -15.75 10.36
C TYR A 11 0.97 -15.78 11.27
N HIS A 12 -0.07 -16.45 10.80
CA HIS A 12 -1.22 -16.83 11.61
C HIS A 12 -1.36 -18.34 11.56
N LYS A 13 -1.65 -18.98 12.70
CA LYS A 13 -1.84 -20.43 12.75
C LYS A 13 -2.84 -20.89 11.69
N GLY A 14 -2.41 -21.78 10.79
CA GLY A 14 -3.16 -22.24 9.63
C GLY A 14 -2.85 -21.49 8.33
N SER A 15 -2.06 -20.41 8.35
CA SER A 15 -1.65 -19.71 7.12
C SER A 15 -0.58 -20.46 6.33
N GLU A 16 0.13 -21.39 6.97
CA GLU A 16 1.08 -22.31 6.34
C GLU A 16 0.47 -23.08 5.18
N HIS A 17 -0.76 -23.53 5.33
CA HIS A 17 -1.48 -24.24 4.28
C HIS A 17 -1.60 -23.41 2.97
N PHE A 18 -1.83 -22.11 3.08
CA PHE A 18 -1.91 -21.25 1.89
C PHE A 18 -0.55 -21.09 1.20
N ILE A 19 0.54 -21.01 1.99
CA ILE A 19 1.91 -21.00 1.47
C ILE A 19 2.20 -22.30 0.73
N GLU A 20 1.85 -23.45 1.32
CA GLU A 20 2.02 -24.77 0.67
C GLU A 20 1.24 -24.86 -0.65
N VAL A 21 -0.03 -24.45 -0.68
CA VAL A 21 -0.85 -24.44 -1.92
C VAL A 21 -0.21 -23.56 -3.00
N ILE A 22 0.32 -22.39 -2.63
CA ILE A 22 1.00 -21.48 -3.56
C ILE A 22 2.24 -22.17 -4.14
N LEU A 23 3.10 -22.72 -3.28
CA LEU A 23 4.36 -23.35 -3.70
C LEU A 23 4.11 -24.58 -4.56
N GLU A 24 3.17 -25.45 -4.15
CA GLU A 24 2.79 -26.64 -4.91
C GLU A 24 2.28 -26.28 -6.31
N THR A 25 1.40 -25.27 -6.39
CA THR A 25 0.86 -24.78 -7.66
C THR A 25 1.98 -24.27 -8.57
N LEU A 26 2.90 -23.47 -8.05
CA LEU A 26 4.01 -22.91 -8.82
C LEU A 26 5.00 -24.02 -9.26
N PHE A 27 5.35 -24.94 -8.37
CA PHE A 27 6.28 -26.04 -8.68
C PHE A 27 5.73 -27.02 -9.72
N THR A 28 4.42 -27.28 -9.68
CA THR A 28 3.77 -28.16 -10.66
C THR A 28 3.84 -27.58 -12.08
N GLN A 29 3.91 -26.23 -12.19
CA GLN A 29 4.03 -25.52 -13.45
C GLN A 29 5.49 -25.20 -13.85
N ASN A 30 6.48 -25.82 -13.17
CA ASN A 30 7.91 -25.61 -13.39
C ASN A 30 8.35 -24.13 -13.25
N ILE A 31 7.77 -23.40 -12.32
CA ILE A 31 8.14 -22.03 -11.99
C ILE A 31 9.33 -22.05 -11.03
N GLN A 32 10.30 -21.16 -11.25
CA GLN A 32 11.36 -20.91 -10.28
C GLN A 32 10.81 -20.00 -9.17
N VAL A 33 10.84 -20.49 -7.93
CA VAL A 33 10.28 -19.76 -6.80
C VAL A 33 11.39 -19.21 -5.93
N CYS A 34 11.36 -17.89 -5.75
CA CYS A 34 12.16 -17.17 -4.77
C CYS A 34 11.29 -16.89 -3.53
N MET A 35 11.82 -17.06 -2.35
CA MET A 35 11.14 -16.67 -1.12
C MET A 35 11.92 -15.53 -0.47
N ILE A 36 11.21 -14.45 -0.12
CA ILE A 36 11.83 -13.34 0.60
C ILE A 36 12.25 -13.83 1.99
N ARG A 37 13.48 -13.51 2.40
CA ARG A 37 14.08 -13.96 3.66
C ARG A 37 13.19 -13.70 4.86
N GLU A 38 12.51 -12.55 4.94
CA GLU A 38 11.58 -12.24 6.03
C GLU A 38 10.48 -13.31 6.20
N LEU A 39 9.94 -13.84 5.10
CA LEU A 39 8.98 -14.95 5.14
C LEU A 39 9.65 -16.25 5.57
N TRP A 40 10.85 -16.56 5.04
CA TRP A 40 11.59 -17.77 5.41
C TRP A 40 11.89 -17.81 6.91
N ASP A 41 12.46 -16.72 7.46
CA ASP A 41 12.78 -16.59 8.88
C ASP A 41 11.52 -16.68 9.77
N LEU A 42 10.41 -16.15 9.29
CA LEU A 42 9.11 -16.25 9.95
C LEU A 42 8.64 -17.71 10.07
N LEU A 43 8.75 -18.49 9.00
CA LEU A 43 8.40 -19.91 8.97
C LEU A 43 9.32 -20.74 9.87
N GLU A 44 10.62 -20.49 9.82
CA GLU A 44 11.60 -21.14 10.72
C GLU A 44 11.31 -20.85 12.20
N THR A 45 11.03 -19.58 12.54
CA THR A 45 10.70 -19.15 13.91
C THR A 45 9.47 -19.87 14.45
N HIS A 46 8.53 -20.19 13.61
CA HIS A 46 7.31 -20.94 13.97
C HIS A 46 7.43 -22.45 13.78
N HIS A 47 8.64 -22.96 13.46
CA HIS A 47 8.90 -24.39 13.22
C HIS A 47 8.01 -25.01 12.13
N ILE A 48 7.71 -24.24 11.08
CA ILE A 48 6.94 -24.69 9.93
C ILE A 48 7.87 -25.32 8.91
N SER A 49 7.66 -26.61 8.63
CA SER A 49 8.38 -27.32 7.58
C SER A 49 7.67 -27.14 6.26
N ILE A 50 8.39 -26.62 5.27
CA ILE A 50 7.87 -26.43 3.90
C ILE A 50 8.30 -27.61 3.04
N ALA A 51 7.32 -28.25 2.39
CA ALA A 51 7.60 -29.29 1.40
C ALA A 51 8.43 -28.72 0.24
N HIS A 52 9.45 -29.49 -0.22
CA HIS A 52 10.32 -29.07 -1.32
C HIS A 52 11.10 -27.77 -1.07
N ALA A 53 11.50 -27.51 0.18
CA ALA A 53 12.31 -26.34 0.54
C ALA A 53 13.65 -26.28 -0.22
N ASP A 54 14.18 -27.42 -0.63
CA ASP A 54 15.38 -27.56 -1.47
C ASP A 54 15.23 -26.96 -2.89
N ARG A 55 14.01 -26.70 -3.32
CA ARG A 55 13.70 -26.06 -4.62
C ARG A 55 13.54 -24.54 -4.51
N LEU A 56 13.55 -23.97 -3.29
CA LEU A 56 13.41 -22.54 -3.05
C LEU A 56 14.75 -21.83 -3.14
N GLU A 57 14.74 -20.67 -3.78
CA GLU A 57 15.82 -19.69 -3.69
C GLU A 57 15.45 -18.65 -2.63
N ILE A 58 16.24 -18.55 -1.55
CA ILE A 58 16.00 -17.53 -0.52
C ILE A 58 16.73 -16.26 -0.90
N ILE A 59 15.99 -15.15 -1.02
CA ILE A 59 16.54 -13.86 -1.43
C ILE A 59 16.22 -12.76 -0.41
N ASP A 60 17.15 -11.84 -0.20
CA ASP A 60 16.96 -10.70 0.69
C ASP A 60 16.19 -9.56 0.00
N THR A 61 16.46 -9.36 -1.27
CA THR A 61 15.84 -8.32 -2.11
C THR A 61 15.49 -8.86 -3.48
N PRO A 62 14.35 -8.45 -4.05
CA PRO A 62 14.01 -8.76 -5.44
C PRO A 62 15.01 -8.14 -6.41
N ASP A 63 15.10 -8.71 -7.61
CA ASP A 63 15.83 -8.17 -8.75
C ASP A 63 14.94 -8.06 -9.99
N GLU A 64 15.41 -7.39 -11.04
CA GLU A 64 14.67 -7.12 -12.28
C GLU A 64 14.32 -8.37 -13.10
N ASN A 65 14.89 -9.55 -12.77
CA ASN A 65 14.62 -10.81 -13.46
C ASN A 65 13.39 -11.54 -12.90
N LEU A 66 12.69 -10.97 -11.93
CA LEU A 66 11.44 -11.52 -11.44
C LEU A 66 10.28 -11.14 -12.37
N ASP A 67 9.49 -12.11 -12.78
CA ASP A 67 8.29 -11.90 -13.59
C ASP A 67 7.10 -11.44 -12.73
N PHE A 68 7.02 -11.91 -11.47
CA PHE A 68 5.97 -11.53 -10.52
C PHE A 68 6.48 -11.49 -9.08
N PHE A 69 5.85 -10.64 -8.29
CA PHE A 69 6.00 -10.60 -6.84
C PHE A 69 4.64 -10.90 -6.18
N ILE A 70 4.55 -12.02 -5.46
CA ILE A 70 3.32 -12.48 -4.80
C ILE A 70 3.36 -12.07 -3.33
N SER A 71 2.43 -11.21 -2.94
CA SER A 71 2.18 -10.80 -1.55
C SER A 71 1.08 -11.65 -0.95
N VAL A 72 1.37 -12.41 0.12
CA VAL A 72 0.43 -13.32 0.79
C VAL A 72 0.01 -12.72 2.12
N GLY A 73 -1.23 -12.25 2.21
CA GLY A 73 -1.75 -11.55 3.40
C GLY A 73 -2.85 -10.54 3.05
N GLY A 74 -3.03 -9.55 3.90
CA GLY A 74 -3.97 -8.45 3.66
C GLY A 74 -3.35 -7.26 2.95
N ASP A 75 -4.12 -6.15 2.89
CA ASP A 75 -3.65 -4.89 2.28
C ASP A 75 -2.36 -4.36 2.96
N GLY A 76 -2.21 -4.52 4.28
CA GLY A 76 -0.98 -4.13 4.99
C GLY A 76 0.27 -4.89 4.52
N THR A 77 0.14 -6.20 4.25
CA THR A 77 1.23 -7.01 3.67
C THR A 77 1.57 -6.54 2.25
N MET A 78 0.56 -6.15 1.47
CA MET A 78 0.76 -5.57 0.15
C MET A 78 1.53 -4.24 0.22
N LEU A 79 1.20 -3.35 1.16
CA LEU A 79 1.93 -2.10 1.37
C LEU A 79 3.40 -2.34 1.74
N LYS A 80 3.68 -3.39 2.53
CA LYS A 80 5.06 -3.79 2.81
C LYS A 80 5.74 -4.39 1.58
N ALA A 81 5.06 -5.20 0.77
CA ALA A 81 5.57 -5.76 -0.47
C ALA A 81 6.09 -4.67 -1.44
N VAL A 82 5.40 -3.52 -1.49
CA VAL A 82 5.82 -2.36 -2.30
C VAL A 82 7.20 -1.84 -1.91
N THR A 83 7.58 -1.92 -0.63
CA THR A 83 8.92 -1.49 -0.17
C THR A 83 10.04 -2.43 -0.63
N TYR A 84 9.70 -3.64 -1.04
CA TYR A 84 10.63 -4.59 -1.68
C TYR A 84 10.70 -4.37 -3.19
N VAL A 85 9.53 -4.30 -3.86
CA VAL A 85 9.45 -4.17 -5.32
C VAL A 85 9.99 -2.83 -5.82
N ARG A 86 9.72 -1.76 -5.08
CA ARG A 86 10.23 -0.41 -5.40
C ARG A 86 9.94 0.01 -6.86
N ASP A 87 10.98 0.43 -7.56
CA ASP A 87 10.97 0.89 -8.97
C ASP A 87 11.40 -0.21 -9.97
N LEU A 88 11.51 -1.47 -9.52
CA LEU A 88 11.92 -2.59 -10.36
C LEU A 88 10.90 -2.96 -11.45
N ASN A 89 9.73 -2.32 -11.46
CA ASN A 89 8.70 -2.54 -12.47
C ASN A 89 8.13 -3.98 -12.52
N ILE A 90 8.29 -4.74 -11.44
CA ILE A 90 7.77 -6.10 -11.28
C ILE A 90 6.27 -6.04 -10.98
N PRO A 91 5.40 -6.76 -11.72
CA PRO A 91 3.99 -6.85 -11.41
C PRO A 91 3.74 -7.53 -10.06
N VAL A 92 2.93 -6.87 -9.20
CA VAL A 92 2.60 -7.37 -7.86
C VAL A 92 1.24 -8.05 -7.87
N VAL A 93 1.17 -9.21 -7.22
CA VAL A 93 -0.04 -10.03 -7.06
C VAL A 93 -0.40 -10.10 -5.59
N GLY A 94 -1.62 -9.78 -5.22
CA GLY A 94 -2.09 -9.84 -3.84
C GLY A 94 -3.00 -11.05 -3.59
N ILE A 95 -2.55 -11.98 -2.76
CA ILE A 95 -3.35 -13.11 -2.26
C ILE A 95 -3.85 -12.77 -0.87
N ASN A 96 -5.16 -12.76 -0.69
CA ASN A 96 -5.79 -12.45 0.59
C ASN A 96 -6.04 -13.72 1.40
N THR A 97 -5.45 -13.79 2.60
CA THR A 97 -5.63 -14.93 3.53
C THR A 97 -6.65 -14.68 4.63
N GLY A 98 -7.20 -13.46 4.68
CA GLY A 98 -8.19 -13.03 5.66
C GLY A 98 -9.48 -12.50 5.04
N ARG A 99 -9.87 -11.28 5.43
CA ARG A 99 -11.00 -10.57 4.80
C ARG A 99 -10.54 -9.88 3.53
N LEU A 100 -11.30 -10.02 2.44
CA LEU A 100 -11.00 -9.41 1.14
C LEU A 100 -10.55 -7.95 1.29
N GLY A 101 -9.39 -7.62 0.71
CA GLY A 101 -8.82 -6.29 0.67
C GLY A 101 -9.18 -5.51 -0.58
N PHE A 102 -8.70 -4.26 -0.68
CA PHE A 102 -8.72 -3.48 -1.91
C PHE A 102 -7.47 -3.70 -2.76
N LEU A 103 -6.38 -4.13 -2.12
CA LEU A 103 -5.08 -4.39 -2.76
C LEU A 103 -4.86 -5.89 -2.98
N SER A 104 -5.14 -6.71 -1.96
CA SER A 104 -5.04 -8.17 -2.04
C SER A 104 -6.39 -8.75 -2.48
N THR A 105 -6.51 -9.07 -3.77
CA THR A 105 -7.80 -9.38 -4.42
C THR A 105 -8.02 -10.85 -4.75
N ILE A 106 -6.98 -11.70 -4.68
CA ILE A 106 -7.12 -13.15 -4.85
C ILE A 106 -7.60 -13.75 -3.53
N PRO A 107 -8.80 -14.31 -3.45
CA PRO A 107 -9.28 -14.98 -2.24
C PRO A 107 -8.55 -16.31 -2.03
N LYS A 108 -8.35 -16.68 -0.77
CA LYS A 108 -7.63 -17.90 -0.39
C LYS A 108 -8.23 -19.20 -0.98
N GLU A 109 -9.53 -19.21 -1.21
CA GLU A 109 -10.27 -20.35 -1.78
C GLU A 109 -9.97 -20.56 -3.28
N ALA A 110 -9.46 -19.55 -3.97
CA ALA A 110 -9.20 -19.58 -5.41
C ALA A 110 -7.71 -19.52 -5.77
N ILE A 111 -6.80 -19.73 -4.81
CA ILE A 111 -5.34 -19.58 -5.01
C ILE A 111 -4.84 -20.40 -6.19
N ALA A 112 -5.09 -21.72 -6.21
CA ALA A 112 -4.55 -22.61 -7.24
C ALA A 112 -5.06 -22.26 -8.64
N ASP A 113 -6.37 -22.01 -8.78
CA ASP A 113 -6.99 -21.70 -10.07
C ASP A 113 -6.50 -20.35 -10.60
N GLN A 114 -6.43 -19.33 -9.73
CA GLN A 114 -6.05 -17.98 -10.14
C GLN A 114 -4.53 -17.87 -10.40
N LEU A 115 -3.69 -18.57 -9.67
CA LEU A 115 -2.26 -18.67 -10.01
C LEU A 115 -2.04 -19.41 -11.35
N THR A 116 -2.83 -20.44 -11.63
CA THR A 116 -2.78 -21.12 -12.94
C THR A 116 -3.15 -20.17 -14.08
N GLN A 117 -4.18 -19.34 -13.90
CA GLN A 117 -4.54 -18.30 -14.87
C GLN A 117 -3.42 -17.28 -15.05
N LEU A 118 -2.82 -16.81 -13.96
CA LEU A 118 -1.70 -15.87 -13.97
C LEU A 118 -0.55 -16.41 -14.81
N ILE A 119 -0.09 -17.64 -14.55
CA ILE A 119 1.03 -18.25 -15.24
C ILE A 119 0.69 -18.53 -16.71
N SER A 120 -0.56 -18.83 -17.03
CA SER A 120 -1.04 -19.00 -18.41
C SER A 120 -1.19 -17.67 -19.17
N GLY A 121 -0.86 -16.52 -18.55
CA GLY A 121 -0.97 -15.19 -19.18
C GLY A 121 -2.39 -14.61 -19.19
N VAL A 122 -3.33 -15.19 -18.45
CA VAL A 122 -4.73 -14.72 -18.38
C VAL A 122 -4.87 -13.71 -17.25
N TYR A 123 -4.34 -12.52 -17.45
CA TYR A 123 -4.43 -11.39 -16.51
C TYR A 123 -4.32 -10.06 -17.24
N ARG A 124 -4.64 -8.96 -16.56
CA ARG A 124 -4.31 -7.60 -16.94
C ARG A 124 -3.49 -6.93 -15.85
N THR A 125 -2.75 -5.90 -16.19
CA THR A 125 -2.07 -5.05 -15.23
C THR A 125 -2.72 -3.66 -15.18
N SER A 126 -2.68 -3.03 -14.02
CA SER A 126 -2.95 -1.60 -13.86
C SER A 126 -1.77 -0.93 -13.19
N GLU A 127 -1.56 0.33 -13.51
CA GLU A 127 -0.50 1.14 -12.91
C GLU A 127 -1.06 1.98 -11.77
N ARG A 128 -0.32 2.03 -10.67
CA ARG A 128 -0.67 2.81 -9.47
C ARG A 128 0.30 3.96 -9.30
N THR A 129 -0.24 5.14 -9.05
CA THR A 129 0.52 6.30 -8.63
C THR A 129 1.03 6.11 -7.20
N LEU A 130 2.27 6.54 -6.93
CA LEU A 130 2.83 6.68 -5.58
C LEU A 130 3.13 8.15 -5.32
N ILE A 131 3.14 8.52 -4.03
CA ILE A 131 3.60 9.83 -3.59
C ILE A 131 5.05 9.70 -3.14
N GLN A 132 5.92 10.55 -3.66
CA GLN A 132 7.28 10.76 -3.16
C GLN A 132 7.29 11.86 -2.11
N VAL A 133 8.00 11.63 -1.01
CA VAL A 133 8.18 12.58 0.09
C VAL A 133 9.60 13.09 0.12
N SER A 134 9.74 14.41 0.30
CA SER A 134 11.01 15.06 0.60
C SER A 134 10.83 15.98 1.79
N THR A 135 11.62 15.78 2.84
CA THR A 135 11.66 16.64 4.04
C THR A 135 12.95 16.45 4.80
N GLN A 136 13.27 17.38 5.70
CA GLN A 136 14.33 17.21 6.68
C GLN A 136 13.89 16.26 7.79
N GLY A 137 14.81 15.42 8.27
CA GLY A 137 14.56 14.51 9.40
C GLY A 137 13.88 13.19 9.02
N LEU A 138 13.72 12.87 7.73
CA LEU A 138 13.40 11.50 7.33
C LEU A 138 14.50 10.57 7.78
N SER A 139 14.11 9.48 8.44
CA SER A 139 15.04 8.41 8.76
C SER A 139 15.48 7.67 7.49
N ASN A 140 16.62 7.00 7.55
CA ASN A 140 17.01 6.03 6.52
C ASN A 140 16.36 4.65 6.74
N ALA A 141 15.29 4.58 7.54
CA ALA A 141 14.51 3.37 7.71
C ALA A 141 14.03 2.85 6.34
N ASP A 142 13.83 1.57 6.22
CA ASP A 142 13.50 0.91 4.95
C ASP A 142 14.48 1.28 3.81
N GLN A 143 15.77 1.46 4.12
CA GLN A 143 16.83 1.80 3.15
C GLN A 143 16.53 3.10 2.37
N GLY A 144 15.96 4.11 3.03
CA GLY A 144 15.64 5.40 2.44
C GLY A 144 14.41 5.39 1.51
N TRP A 145 13.52 4.41 1.62
CA TRP A 145 12.30 4.35 0.83
C TRP A 145 11.30 5.43 1.27
N ASN A 146 11.25 6.53 0.55
CA ASN A 146 10.46 7.73 0.84
C ASN A 146 9.19 7.85 -0.03
N TYR A 147 8.56 6.73 -0.37
CA TYR A 147 7.35 6.67 -1.20
C TYR A 147 6.18 6.04 -0.44
N ALA A 148 4.96 6.46 -0.77
CA ALA A 148 3.72 5.89 -0.27
C ALA A 148 2.81 5.48 -1.43
N LEU A 149 2.20 4.29 -1.34
CA LEU A 149 1.22 3.79 -2.30
C LEU A 149 -0.18 4.33 -1.97
N ASN A 150 -0.56 4.33 -0.69
CA ASN A 150 -1.85 4.83 -0.24
C ASN A 150 -1.79 6.32 0.07
N GLU A 151 -1.10 6.70 1.15
CA GLU A 151 -1.12 8.08 1.61
C GLU A 151 0.12 8.46 2.44
N VAL A 152 0.34 9.77 2.49
CA VAL A 152 1.17 10.42 3.49
C VAL A 152 0.23 11.16 4.44
N SER A 153 0.29 10.84 5.73
CA SER A 153 -0.48 11.53 6.75
C SER A 153 0.42 12.28 7.72
N ILE A 154 0.01 13.48 8.07
CA ILE A 154 0.63 14.27 9.13
C ILE A 154 -0.33 14.28 10.32
N ASN A 155 0.19 13.98 11.51
CA ASN A 155 -0.60 13.86 12.72
C ASN A 155 0.07 14.59 13.88
N ARG A 156 -0.74 15.09 14.81
CA ARG A 156 -0.23 15.61 16.08
C ARG A 156 0.49 14.51 16.87
N LYS A 157 1.49 14.92 17.66
CA LYS A 157 2.24 14.05 18.55
C LYS A 157 2.13 14.54 19.98
N ASP A 158 1.87 13.64 20.93
CA ASP A 158 1.94 13.85 22.38
C ASP A 158 1.15 15.09 22.90
N SER A 159 0.12 15.54 22.18
CA SER A 159 -0.68 16.71 22.50
C SER A 159 -2.15 16.49 22.18
N THR A 160 -3.03 17.05 23.02
CA THR A 160 -4.46 17.16 22.73
C THR A 160 -4.78 18.40 21.88
N SER A 161 -3.83 19.33 21.74
CA SER A 161 -3.98 20.52 20.91
C SER A 161 -3.88 20.19 19.44
N MET A 162 -4.68 20.85 18.63
CA MET A 162 -4.60 20.77 17.18
C MET A 162 -3.24 21.25 16.67
N ILE A 163 -2.86 20.74 15.51
CA ILE A 163 -1.73 21.26 14.74
C ILE A 163 -2.25 22.24 13.69
N ARG A 164 -1.38 23.15 13.28
CA ARG A 164 -1.59 24.03 12.14
C ARG A 164 -0.80 23.48 10.96
N VAL A 165 -1.49 23.20 9.86
CA VAL A 165 -0.88 22.76 8.61
C VAL A 165 -1.19 23.79 7.53
N ASP A 166 -0.18 24.54 7.14
CA ASP A 166 -0.23 25.42 5.96
C ASP A 166 0.03 24.56 4.71
N VAL A 167 -0.83 24.70 3.71
CA VAL A 167 -0.80 23.87 2.48
C VAL A 167 -0.68 24.77 1.26
N TRP A 168 0.25 24.42 0.37
CA TRP A 168 0.38 25.01 -0.96
C TRP A 168 0.24 23.92 -2.02
N VAL A 169 -0.38 24.26 -3.13
CA VAL A 169 -0.38 23.47 -4.36
C VAL A 169 0.41 24.26 -5.39
N ASP A 170 1.52 23.72 -5.83
CA ASP A 170 2.57 24.43 -6.55
C ASP A 170 3.01 25.68 -5.73
N GLU A 171 2.90 26.89 -6.32
CA GLU A 171 3.26 28.15 -5.63
C GLU A 171 2.06 28.84 -4.96
N GLU A 172 0.84 28.31 -5.11
CA GLU A 172 -0.38 28.93 -4.59
C GLU A 172 -0.71 28.40 -3.19
N HIS A 173 -0.91 29.31 -2.23
CA HIS A 173 -1.40 28.96 -0.90
C HIS A 173 -2.84 28.50 -0.97
N LEU A 174 -3.07 27.20 -0.69
CA LEU A 174 -4.41 26.61 -0.72
C LEU A 174 -5.20 26.98 0.54
N ASN A 175 -4.66 26.67 1.71
CA ASN A 175 -5.37 26.84 2.98
C ASN A 175 -4.43 26.62 4.18
N THR A 176 -4.87 27.10 5.34
CA THR A 176 -4.31 26.76 6.64
C THR A 176 -5.32 25.92 7.41
N TYR A 177 -4.98 24.66 7.68
CA TYR A 177 -5.81 23.74 8.44
C TYR A 177 -5.42 23.74 9.92
N TRP A 178 -6.39 23.99 10.79
CA TRP A 178 -6.32 23.69 12.21
C TRP A 178 -7.05 22.38 12.43
N SER A 179 -6.32 21.29 12.73
CA SER A 179 -6.85 19.95 12.71
C SER A 179 -6.02 19.00 13.57
N ASP A 180 -6.48 17.77 13.76
CA ASP A 180 -5.68 16.69 14.35
C ASP A 180 -4.58 16.21 13.38
N GLY A 181 -4.76 16.45 12.07
CA GLY A 181 -3.81 16.09 11.03
C GLY A 181 -4.32 16.41 9.63
N LEU A 182 -3.50 16.03 8.65
CA LEU A 182 -3.80 16.14 7.22
C LEU A 182 -3.32 14.91 6.48
N ILE A 183 -4.09 14.45 5.50
CA ILE A 183 -3.76 13.33 4.64
C ILE A 183 -3.60 13.84 3.21
N VAL A 184 -2.52 13.42 2.55
CA VAL A 184 -2.40 13.50 1.09
C VAL A 184 -2.37 12.07 0.57
N ALA A 185 -3.41 11.67 -0.16
CA ALA A 185 -3.60 10.30 -0.63
C ALA A 185 -3.52 10.20 -2.15
N THR A 186 -3.12 9.03 -2.62
CA THR A 186 -3.28 8.63 -4.02
C THR A 186 -4.72 8.14 -4.27
N PRO A 187 -5.13 7.89 -5.51
CA PRO A 187 -6.40 7.22 -5.79
C PRO A 187 -6.49 5.83 -5.14
N THR A 188 -5.38 5.10 -5.05
CA THR A 188 -5.32 3.81 -4.33
C THR A 188 -5.64 4.01 -2.85
N GLY A 189 -5.07 5.03 -2.21
CA GLY A 189 -5.31 5.39 -0.81
C GLY A 189 -6.69 6.02 -0.53
N SER A 190 -7.49 6.32 -1.57
CA SER A 190 -8.86 6.80 -1.36
C SER A 190 -9.74 5.81 -0.61
N THR A 191 -9.36 4.53 -0.56
CA THR A 191 -10.01 3.46 0.22
C THR A 191 -9.33 3.19 1.56
N GLY A 192 -8.25 3.92 1.88
CA GLY A 192 -7.48 3.83 3.12
C GLY A 192 -7.91 4.84 4.17
N TYR A 193 -6.95 5.51 4.80
CA TYR A 193 -7.20 6.45 5.90
C TYR A 193 -8.03 7.66 5.45
N SER A 194 -7.85 8.12 4.20
CA SER A 194 -8.63 9.20 3.62
C SER A 194 -10.14 8.91 3.67
N LEU A 195 -10.57 7.67 3.36
CA LEU A 195 -11.99 7.28 3.45
C LEU A 195 -12.54 7.45 4.86
N SER A 196 -11.80 7.02 5.89
CA SER A 196 -12.18 7.14 7.30
C SER A 196 -12.34 8.59 7.75
N CYS A 197 -11.63 9.52 7.09
CA CYS A 197 -11.69 10.96 7.34
C CYS A 197 -12.67 11.69 6.41
N GLY A 198 -13.55 10.96 5.70
CA GLY A 198 -14.58 11.54 4.82
C GLY A 198 -14.08 11.94 3.43
N GLY A 199 -12.91 11.44 3.03
CA GLY A 199 -12.40 11.60 1.66
C GLY A 199 -13.26 10.85 0.65
N PRO A 200 -13.35 11.31 -0.60
CA PRO A 200 -14.12 10.65 -1.65
C PRO A 200 -13.43 9.37 -2.13
N LEU A 201 -14.23 8.42 -2.59
CA LEU A 201 -13.72 7.25 -3.32
C LEU A 201 -13.33 7.68 -4.73
N VAL A 202 -12.13 7.31 -5.15
CA VAL A 202 -11.56 7.61 -6.46
C VAL A 202 -11.13 6.32 -7.12
N HIS A 203 -11.40 6.17 -8.43
CA HIS A 203 -10.95 5.00 -9.17
C HIS A 203 -9.41 4.94 -9.14
N PRO A 204 -8.82 3.81 -8.78
CA PRO A 204 -7.38 3.73 -8.50
C PRO A 204 -6.46 3.98 -9.71
N GLU A 205 -7.00 3.96 -10.93
CA GLU A 205 -6.28 4.30 -12.17
C GLU A 205 -6.43 5.78 -12.57
N SER A 206 -7.07 6.61 -11.73
CA SER A 206 -7.21 8.05 -11.98
C SER A 206 -5.89 8.79 -11.71
N ALA A 207 -5.67 9.90 -12.42
CA ALA A 207 -4.47 10.73 -12.29
C ALA A 207 -4.71 11.92 -11.33
N ASN A 208 -4.90 11.61 -10.04
CA ASN A 208 -5.25 12.60 -9.01
C ASN A 208 -4.48 12.37 -7.71
N LEU A 209 -4.45 13.40 -6.87
CA LEU A 209 -4.14 13.33 -5.44
C LEU A 209 -5.32 13.88 -4.65
N LEU A 210 -5.49 13.40 -3.42
CA LEU A 210 -6.55 13.82 -2.52
C LEU A 210 -5.91 14.49 -1.31
N ILE A 211 -6.42 15.66 -0.92
CA ILE A 211 -6.04 16.37 0.31
C ILE A 211 -7.23 16.27 1.26
N THR A 212 -7.08 15.53 2.35
CA THR A 212 -8.17 15.25 3.30
C THR A 212 -7.75 15.67 4.71
N PRO A 213 -8.39 16.67 5.34
CA PRO A 213 -8.10 17.05 6.72
C PRO A 213 -8.65 16.02 7.72
N ILE A 214 -7.94 15.83 8.83
CA ILE A 214 -8.34 14.93 9.93
C ILE A 214 -8.96 15.77 11.03
N ALA A 215 -10.25 15.60 11.32
CA ALA A 215 -10.99 16.33 12.35
C ALA A 215 -10.71 17.84 12.33
N PRO A 216 -10.94 18.56 11.23
CA PRO A 216 -10.62 19.97 11.15
C PRO A 216 -11.55 20.82 12.04
N HIS A 217 -10.99 21.85 12.66
CA HIS A 217 -11.77 22.84 13.39
C HIS A 217 -12.59 23.74 12.46
N ASN A 218 -12.08 24.00 11.26
CA ASN A 218 -12.75 24.84 10.27
C ASN A 218 -13.95 24.10 9.67
N LEU A 219 -15.16 24.55 9.97
CA LEU A 219 -16.42 23.93 9.49
C LEU A 219 -16.55 23.87 7.96
N ASN A 220 -15.84 24.74 7.25
CA ASN A 220 -15.85 24.82 5.78
C ASN A 220 -14.77 23.96 5.11
N ALA A 221 -13.88 23.33 5.88
CA ALA A 221 -12.86 22.44 5.32
C ALA A 221 -13.53 21.21 4.67
N ARG A 222 -13.13 20.92 3.46
CA ARG A 222 -13.59 19.73 2.70
C ARG A 222 -12.40 19.06 2.06
N PRO A 223 -12.44 17.74 1.86
CA PRO A 223 -11.49 17.07 1.02
C PRO A 223 -11.45 17.67 -0.39
N LEU A 224 -10.26 17.81 -0.93
CA LEU A 224 -10.01 18.36 -2.27
C LEU A 224 -9.30 17.34 -3.13
N ILE A 225 -9.72 17.21 -4.38
CA ILE A 225 -9.03 16.43 -5.41
C ILE A 225 -8.27 17.39 -6.32
N ILE A 226 -7.00 17.10 -6.57
CA ILE A 226 -6.12 17.84 -7.47
C ILE A 226 -5.48 16.89 -8.50
N PRO A 227 -5.00 17.37 -9.65
CA PRO A 227 -4.21 16.56 -10.57
C PRO A 227 -2.93 16.01 -9.90
N ASP A 228 -2.49 14.79 -10.29
CA ASP A 228 -1.34 14.12 -9.67
C ASP A 228 0.03 14.70 -10.07
N ASP A 229 0.06 15.57 -11.08
CA ASP A 229 1.26 16.28 -11.54
C ASP A 229 1.60 17.54 -10.71
N ARG A 230 0.75 17.90 -9.76
CA ARG A 230 0.96 19.03 -8.86
C ARG A 230 1.91 18.68 -7.72
N THR A 231 2.66 19.68 -7.28
CA THR A 231 3.47 19.59 -6.07
C THR A 231 2.65 20.09 -4.89
N VAL A 232 2.51 19.26 -3.84
CA VAL A 232 1.91 19.67 -2.57
C VAL A 232 3.03 19.97 -1.57
N ARG A 233 3.03 21.17 -1.03
CA ARG A 233 3.97 21.59 0.01
C ARG A 233 3.22 21.85 1.30
N LEU A 234 3.72 21.26 2.39
CA LEU A 234 3.16 21.37 3.72
C LEU A 234 4.17 22.02 4.65
N LYS A 235 3.70 22.92 5.52
CA LYS A 235 4.46 23.39 6.67
C LYS A 235 3.63 23.17 7.92
N VAL A 236 4.19 22.44 8.89
CA VAL A 236 3.48 22.04 10.10
C VAL A 236 4.00 22.83 11.27
N SER A 237 3.10 23.46 12.01
CA SER A 237 3.41 24.19 13.24
C SER A 237 2.52 23.68 14.38
N SER A 238 3.12 23.42 15.53
CA SER A 238 2.42 22.96 16.73
C SER A 238 3.11 23.47 17.99
N GLY A 239 2.50 23.28 19.13
CA GLY A 239 3.13 23.53 20.44
C GLY A 239 4.16 22.47 20.85
N ALA A 240 4.25 21.35 20.10
CA ALA A 240 5.23 20.28 20.34
C ALA A 240 6.51 20.54 19.52
N THR A 241 7.61 19.88 19.89
CA THR A 241 8.88 19.96 19.13
C THR A 241 8.87 19.12 17.85
N HIS A 242 7.99 18.12 17.78
CA HIS A 242 7.85 17.20 16.68
C HIS A 242 6.38 16.89 16.40
N HIS A 243 6.08 16.48 15.17
CA HIS A 243 4.83 15.87 14.75
C HIS A 243 5.10 14.50 14.13
N LEU A 244 4.04 13.70 13.95
CA LEU A 244 4.16 12.40 13.29
C LEU A 244 3.84 12.53 11.80
N MET A 245 4.65 11.92 10.98
CA MET A 245 4.37 11.69 9.57
C MET A 245 4.31 10.19 9.32
N SER A 246 3.31 9.71 8.60
CA SER A 246 3.22 8.32 8.20
C SER A 246 3.23 8.22 6.67
N LEU A 247 4.05 7.32 6.14
CA LEU A 247 4.05 6.91 4.74
C LEU A 247 3.45 5.50 4.69
N ASP A 248 2.20 5.39 4.27
CA ASP A 248 1.37 4.20 4.47
C ASP A 248 1.33 3.83 5.97
N SER A 249 1.97 2.73 6.40
CA SER A 249 2.05 2.31 7.80
C SER A 249 3.38 2.64 8.49
N ARG A 250 4.34 3.29 7.81
CA ARG A 250 5.67 3.62 8.34
C ARG A 250 5.65 5.00 8.99
N ILE A 251 5.91 5.04 10.28
CA ILE A 251 5.77 6.28 11.09
C ILE A 251 7.16 6.90 11.31
N GLU A 252 7.25 8.19 11.01
CA GLU A 252 8.41 9.04 11.20
C GLU A 252 8.09 10.20 12.15
N SER A 253 9.06 10.60 12.96
CA SER A 253 8.96 11.75 13.84
C SER A 253 9.71 12.94 13.22
N ILE A 254 8.97 13.92 12.73
CA ILE A 254 9.50 15.05 11.97
C ILE A 254 9.58 16.30 12.86
N PRO A 255 10.68 17.06 12.84
CA PRO A 255 10.78 18.31 13.59
C PRO A 255 9.69 19.31 13.22
N ASN A 256 9.23 20.08 14.22
CA ASN A 256 8.29 21.16 13.99
C ASN A 256 8.87 22.20 13.02
N ASP A 257 8.00 22.88 12.28
CA ASP A 257 8.34 23.87 11.25
C ASP A 257 9.13 23.33 10.04
N SER A 258 9.34 22.00 9.95
CA SER A 258 9.91 21.39 8.74
C SER A 258 8.97 21.58 7.56
N GLU A 259 9.56 21.82 6.39
CA GLU A 259 8.84 21.78 5.12
C GLU A 259 8.79 20.36 4.60
N ILE A 260 7.59 19.91 4.18
CA ILE A 260 7.35 18.59 3.59
C ILE A 260 6.86 18.82 2.17
N VAL A 261 7.57 18.26 1.21
CA VAL A 261 7.23 18.35 -0.22
C VAL A 261 6.78 16.99 -0.71
N LEU A 262 5.59 16.95 -1.29
CA LEU A 262 4.94 15.74 -1.81
C LEU A 262 4.76 15.89 -3.32
N LYS A 263 5.22 14.90 -4.08
CA LYS A 263 5.11 14.84 -5.54
C LYS A 263 4.73 13.44 -5.98
N LYS A 264 4.22 13.32 -7.18
CA LYS A 264 4.10 12.02 -7.84
C LYS A 264 5.49 11.39 -7.99
N ALA A 265 5.60 10.09 -7.68
CA ALA A 265 6.82 9.33 -7.93
C ALA A 265 7.15 9.30 -9.44
N PRO A 266 8.44 9.21 -9.81
CA PRO A 266 8.86 9.12 -11.22
C PRO A 266 8.55 7.76 -11.86
N PHE A 267 8.10 6.79 -11.09
CA PHE A 267 7.69 5.45 -11.51
C PHE A 267 6.28 5.12 -11.01
N ARG A 268 5.71 4.03 -11.49
CA ARG A 268 4.41 3.50 -11.07
C ARG A 268 4.53 2.05 -10.65
N LEU A 269 3.69 1.63 -9.71
CA LEU A 269 3.59 0.24 -9.32
C LEU A 269 2.62 -0.49 -10.26
N LYS A 270 3.05 -1.62 -10.82
CA LYS A 270 2.18 -2.51 -11.59
C LYS A 270 1.45 -3.48 -10.66
N MET A 271 0.13 -3.49 -10.71
CA MET A 271 -0.70 -4.45 -10.01
C MET A 271 -1.40 -5.39 -10.99
N VAL A 272 -1.38 -6.67 -10.68
CA VAL A 272 -2.06 -7.72 -11.46
C VAL A 272 -3.54 -7.78 -11.09
N HIS A 273 -4.37 -7.93 -12.10
CA HIS A 273 -5.80 -8.20 -11.97
C HIS A 273 -6.19 -9.42 -12.79
N LEU A 274 -6.82 -10.37 -12.15
CA LEU A 274 -7.40 -11.53 -12.81
C LEU A 274 -8.83 -11.25 -13.30
N PRO A 275 -9.37 -11.99 -14.27
CA PRO A 275 -10.63 -11.66 -14.94
C PRO A 275 -11.82 -11.43 -14.00
N GLU A 276 -11.88 -12.14 -12.89
CA GLU A 276 -12.99 -12.07 -11.92
C GLU A 276 -12.85 -10.91 -10.92
N THR A 277 -11.73 -10.18 -10.93
CA THR A 277 -11.45 -9.10 -10.00
C THR A 277 -11.71 -7.75 -10.64
N SER A 278 -12.48 -6.89 -9.96
CA SER A 278 -12.65 -5.48 -10.35
C SER A 278 -12.81 -4.59 -9.13
N PHE A 279 -12.32 -3.35 -9.25
CA PHE A 279 -12.46 -2.34 -8.20
C PHE A 279 -13.93 -2.11 -7.80
N ILE A 280 -14.82 -2.03 -8.78
CA ILE A 280 -16.27 -1.80 -8.54
C ILE A 280 -16.91 -2.99 -7.79
N LYS A 281 -16.54 -4.23 -8.15
CA LYS A 281 -17.01 -5.42 -7.44
C LYS A 281 -16.51 -5.38 -5.99
N THR A 282 -15.21 -5.13 -5.78
CA THR A 282 -14.61 -5.02 -4.45
C THR A 282 -15.27 -3.93 -3.60
N LEU A 283 -15.59 -2.76 -4.19
CA LEU A 283 -16.32 -1.69 -3.50
C LEU A 283 -17.68 -2.15 -3.00
N ARG A 284 -18.49 -2.78 -3.86
CA ARG A 284 -19.82 -3.28 -3.47
C ARG A 284 -19.72 -4.29 -2.36
N ASP A 285 -18.81 -5.27 -2.51
CA ASP A 285 -18.66 -6.37 -1.56
C ASP A 285 -18.17 -5.88 -0.18
N LYS A 286 -17.28 -4.89 -0.15
CA LYS A 286 -16.71 -4.35 1.10
C LYS A 286 -17.56 -3.28 1.77
N LEU A 287 -18.22 -2.44 1.01
CA LEU A 287 -19.02 -1.32 1.53
C LEU A 287 -20.51 -1.65 1.58
N TYR A 288 -20.91 -2.87 1.20
CA TYR A 288 -22.31 -3.31 1.19
C TYR A 288 -23.21 -2.36 0.38
N TRP A 289 -22.69 -1.82 -0.71
CA TRP A 289 -23.44 -0.89 -1.55
C TRP A 289 -24.58 -1.59 -2.27
N GLY A 290 -25.81 -1.10 -2.04
CA GLY A 290 -27.03 -1.65 -2.62
C GLY A 290 -27.64 -2.81 -1.84
N GLU A 291 -27.04 -3.22 -0.72
CA GLU A 291 -27.68 -4.16 0.20
C GLU A 291 -28.67 -3.43 1.10
N ASP A 292 -29.95 -3.55 0.80
CA ASP A 292 -31.00 -3.12 1.72
C ASP A 292 -31.29 -4.25 2.71
N LYS A 293 -30.89 -4.08 3.97
CA LYS A 293 -31.17 -5.04 5.05
C LYS A 293 -32.65 -5.24 5.37
N ARG A 294 -33.54 -4.57 4.62
CA ARG A 294 -34.99 -4.67 4.78
C ARG A 294 -35.65 -5.66 3.82
N ASN A 295 -34.88 -6.33 2.96
CA ASN A 295 -35.32 -7.41 2.07
C ASN A 295 -34.77 -8.76 2.52
#